data_538dc6dcdcb2d8e95385dc37f60b0090
#
_entry.id   538dc6dcdcb2d8e95385dc37f60b0090
#
_cell.length_a   1.000
_cell.length_b   1.000
_cell.length_c   1.000
_cell.angle_alpha   90.00
_cell.angle_beta   90.00
_cell.angle_gamma   90.00
#
_symmetry.space_group_name_H-M   'P 1'
#
loop_
_entity.id
_entity.type
_entity.pdbx_description
1 polymer ?
#
loop_
_entity_poly.entity_id
_entity_poly.type
_entity_poly.pdbx_seq_one_letter_code
_entity_poly.pdbx_strand_id
1 'polypeptide(L)'
;MKSKFFLLIFYIIFFFNSNLLSKENNNTLKVGLLAPLSGNYSEIGNSLLYSLQLALEEIDDKQLIVVPRDSGFNNKVKLNNAIKDLRSQGIKVIIGPIAFEEFDEAKKYNDIVFISLSNINPEFSNNIISVGVSLESQLTSLFDFIKKEKKKKTVIMFPKNQYEDFIKEKIRKFNLNNIKTFTYSPNPEVLTGEIEKLTNYSQRKRNLTLRKKMFEDKEDEQSIKQLERLEQLYTLGDVNFDSVIIIDFGNSLKSVLTS
;
A
#
# COMPACT_ATOMS: atom_id res chain seq x y z
N MET A 1 51.17 -39.43 -54.62
CA MET A 1 49.89 -38.74 -54.84
C MET A 1 48.86 -38.97 -53.72
N LYS A 2 48.75 -40.14 -53.11
CA LYS A 2 47.75 -40.50 -52.09
C LYS A 2 47.89 -39.70 -50.74
N SER A 3 49.15 -39.38 -50.37
CA SER A 3 49.40 -38.65 -49.08
C SER A 3 48.90 -37.18 -49.08
N LYS A 4 49.01 -36.46 -50.19
CA LYS A 4 48.57 -35.06 -50.30
C LYS A 4 47.05 -34.91 -50.34
N PHE A 5 46.36 -35.94 -50.84
CA PHE A 5 44.90 -36.00 -50.88
C PHE A 5 44.30 -36.21 -49.49
N PHE A 6 44.95 -37.00 -48.63
CA PHE A 6 44.53 -37.23 -47.24
C PHE A 6 44.73 -36.01 -46.38
N LEU A 7 45.80 -35.24 -46.63
CA LEU A 7 46.07 -33.97 -45.90
C LEU A 7 45.05 -32.90 -46.26
N LEU A 8 44.59 -32.85 -47.50
CA LEU A 8 43.58 -31.90 -47.96
C LEU A 8 42.20 -32.22 -47.39
N ILE A 9 41.81 -33.46 -47.23
CA ILE A 9 40.57 -33.90 -46.60
C ILE A 9 40.60 -33.56 -45.09
N PHE A 10 41.74 -33.78 -44.43
CA PHE A 10 41.90 -33.44 -43.01
C PHE A 10 41.79 -31.93 -42.77
N TYR A 11 42.29 -31.09 -43.67
CA TYR A 11 42.21 -29.65 -43.62
C TYR A 11 40.77 -29.15 -43.84
N ILE A 12 40.00 -29.74 -44.73
CA ILE A 12 38.60 -29.45 -44.98
C ILE A 12 37.73 -29.81 -43.78
N ILE A 13 37.96 -30.96 -43.15
CA ILE A 13 37.22 -31.40 -41.96
C ILE A 13 37.53 -30.47 -40.76
N PHE A 14 38.76 -29.97 -40.64
CA PHE A 14 39.13 -29.06 -39.57
C PHE A 14 38.50 -27.66 -39.73
N PHE A 15 38.35 -27.15 -40.94
CA PHE A 15 37.70 -25.87 -41.22
C PHE A 15 36.17 -25.94 -41.13
N PHE A 16 35.55 -27.09 -41.33
CA PHE A 16 34.10 -27.23 -41.18
C PHE A 16 33.65 -27.36 -39.73
N ASN A 17 34.51 -27.71 -38.78
CA ASN A 17 34.16 -27.79 -37.37
C ASN A 17 34.23 -26.47 -36.57
N SER A 18 34.67 -25.37 -37.16
CA SER A 18 34.81 -24.06 -36.48
C SER A 18 33.55 -23.25 -36.47
N ASN A 19 32.43 -23.71 -37.06
CA ASN A 19 31.16 -22.95 -37.09
C ASN A 19 30.02 -23.53 -36.25
N LEU A 20 30.31 -24.51 -35.40
CA LEU A 20 29.37 -25.04 -34.43
C LEU A 20 29.60 -24.43 -33.03
N LEU A 21 30.00 -23.14 -32.97
CA LEU A 21 29.68 -22.33 -31.83
C LEU A 21 28.19 -22.00 -31.97
N SER A 22 27.34 -22.86 -31.39
CA SER A 22 25.98 -22.56 -31.09
C SER A 22 25.99 -21.18 -30.45
N LYS A 23 25.51 -20.15 -31.16
CA LYS A 23 25.19 -18.89 -30.59
C LYS A 23 24.04 -19.20 -29.64
N GLU A 24 24.38 -19.51 -28.38
CA GLU A 24 23.40 -19.51 -27.31
C GLU A 24 22.74 -18.14 -27.42
N ASN A 25 21.53 -18.13 -27.96
CA ASN A 25 20.67 -16.98 -27.94
C ASN A 25 20.28 -16.81 -26.48
N ASN A 26 21.20 -16.28 -25.67
CA ASN A 26 20.95 -15.85 -24.34
C ASN A 26 20.02 -14.60 -24.46
N ASN A 27 18.75 -14.87 -24.75
CA ASN A 27 17.70 -13.86 -24.66
C ASN A 27 17.51 -13.52 -23.18
N THR A 28 18.50 -12.82 -22.60
CA THR A 28 18.37 -12.31 -21.24
C THR A 28 17.29 -11.23 -21.22
N LEU A 29 16.25 -11.47 -20.47
CA LEU A 29 15.22 -10.49 -20.18
C LEU A 29 15.71 -9.56 -19.07
N LYS A 30 16.01 -8.31 -19.44
CA LYS A 30 16.38 -7.29 -18.46
C LYS A 30 15.15 -6.50 -18.02
N VAL A 31 14.92 -6.44 -16.71
CA VAL A 31 13.89 -5.65 -16.07
C VAL A 31 14.55 -4.58 -15.20
N GLY A 32 14.16 -3.33 -15.31
CA GLY A 32 14.66 -2.26 -14.46
C GLY A 32 13.97 -2.29 -13.09
N LEU A 33 14.70 -1.93 -12.05
CA LEU A 33 14.13 -1.55 -10.76
C LEU A 33 14.42 -0.08 -10.52
N LEU A 34 13.37 0.72 -10.33
CA LEU A 34 13.44 2.14 -10.03
C LEU A 34 12.89 2.38 -8.63
N ALA A 35 13.79 2.48 -7.66
CA ALA A 35 13.45 2.60 -6.24
C ALA A 35 14.34 3.62 -5.52
N PRO A 36 13.90 4.22 -4.41
CA PRO A 36 14.73 5.12 -3.61
C PRO A 36 15.78 4.31 -2.83
N LEU A 37 16.93 4.09 -3.44
CA LEU A 37 18.02 3.32 -2.82
C LEU A 37 18.93 4.19 -1.93
N SER A 38 18.69 5.50 -1.87
CA SER A 38 19.41 6.45 -1.02
C SER A 38 18.47 7.47 -0.37
N GLY A 39 18.94 8.15 0.69
CA GLY A 39 18.17 9.17 1.42
C GLY A 39 17.17 8.57 2.42
N ASN A 40 16.21 9.39 2.86
CA ASN A 40 15.28 9.06 3.95
C ASN A 40 14.35 7.86 3.67
N TYR A 41 14.17 7.49 2.41
CA TYR A 41 13.30 6.39 1.99
C TYR A 41 14.08 5.15 1.51
N SER A 42 15.40 5.12 1.78
CA SER A 42 16.26 4.01 1.36
C SER A 42 15.87 2.67 1.96
N GLU A 43 15.28 2.64 3.15
CA GLU A 43 14.77 1.40 3.76
C GLU A 43 13.69 0.75 2.90
N ILE A 44 12.77 1.55 2.34
CA ILE A 44 11.72 1.04 1.44
C ILE A 44 12.34 0.50 0.16
N GLY A 45 13.25 1.26 -0.45
CA GLY A 45 13.94 0.85 -1.67
C GLY A 45 14.76 -0.42 -1.50
N ASN A 46 15.51 -0.53 -0.40
CA ASN A 46 16.30 -1.71 -0.09
C ASN A 46 15.43 -2.94 0.24
N SER A 47 14.30 -2.76 0.94
CA SER A 47 13.34 -3.83 1.21
C SER A 47 12.74 -4.37 -0.09
N LEU A 48 12.42 -3.49 -1.04
CA LEU A 48 11.95 -3.89 -2.36
C LEU A 48 13.03 -4.64 -3.16
N LEU A 49 14.26 -4.14 -3.15
CA LEU A 49 15.39 -4.82 -3.81
C LEU A 49 15.59 -6.23 -3.24
N TYR A 50 15.56 -6.36 -1.91
CA TYR A 50 15.67 -7.66 -1.24
C TYR A 50 14.51 -8.59 -1.59
N SER A 51 13.27 -8.09 -1.61
CA SER A 51 12.09 -8.87 -2.00
C SER A 51 12.20 -9.39 -3.45
N LEU A 52 12.73 -8.56 -4.36
CA LEU A 52 12.97 -8.98 -5.75
C LEU A 52 14.08 -10.01 -5.86
N GLN A 53 15.13 -9.93 -5.04
CA GLN A 53 16.17 -10.96 -4.99
C GLN A 53 15.60 -12.31 -4.56
N LEU A 54 14.79 -12.34 -3.51
CA LEU A 54 14.09 -13.55 -3.07
C LEU A 54 13.18 -14.13 -4.17
N ALA A 55 12.42 -13.25 -4.84
CA ALA A 55 11.56 -13.69 -5.95
C ALA A 55 12.37 -14.27 -7.12
N LEU A 56 13.52 -13.69 -7.45
CA LEU A 56 14.41 -14.23 -8.47
C LEU A 56 15.00 -15.60 -8.09
N GLU A 57 15.34 -15.79 -6.82
CA GLU A 57 15.79 -17.08 -6.29
C GLU A 57 14.68 -18.15 -6.40
N GLU A 58 13.43 -17.78 -6.10
CA GLU A 58 12.28 -18.68 -6.22
C GLU A 58 11.94 -19.04 -7.68
N ILE A 59 12.03 -18.06 -8.59
CA ILE A 59 11.79 -18.28 -10.04
C ILE A 59 12.88 -19.16 -10.66
N ASP A 60 14.11 -19.06 -10.17
CA ASP A 60 15.32 -19.76 -10.66
C ASP A 60 15.53 -19.66 -12.20
N ASP A 61 15.15 -18.54 -12.79
CA ASP A 61 15.38 -18.26 -14.22
C ASP A 61 16.62 -17.37 -14.40
N LYS A 62 17.71 -18.01 -14.82
CA LYS A 62 19.00 -17.34 -15.08
C LYS A 62 18.96 -16.35 -16.24
N GLN A 63 17.90 -16.36 -17.06
CA GLN A 63 17.72 -15.43 -18.16
C GLN A 63 17.07 -14.13 -17.71
N LEU A 64 16.45 -14.08 -16.51
CA LEU A 64 15.85 -12.88 -15.93
C LEU A 64 16.88 -12.11 -15.09
N ILE A 65 17.16 -10.87 -15.49
CA ILE A 65 18.10 -9.98 -14.81
C ILE A 65 17.39 -8.72 -14.37
N VAL A 66 17.45 -8.40 -13.08
CA VAL A 66 16.97 -7.11 -12.54
C VAL A 66 18.13 -6.12 -12.46
N VAL A 67 17.93 -4.93 -13.03
CA VAL A 67 18.90 -3.83 -13.05
C VAL A 67 18.42 -2.70 -12.14
N PRO A 68 18.93 -2.56 -10.91
CA PRO A 68 18.50 -1.53 -9.98
C PRO A 68 19.06 -0.15 -10.32
N ARG A 69 18.24 0.89 -10.15
CA ARG A 69 18.62 2.31 -10.21
C ARG A 69 17.91 3.09 -9.11
N ASP A 70 18.64 4.05 -8.58
CA ASP A 70 18.13 4.90 -7.51
C ASP A 70 17.28 6.03 -8.08
N SER A 71 15.99 6.06 -7.73
CA SER A 71 15.06 7.13 -8.11
C SER A 71 15.28 8.42 -7.31
N GLY A 72 15.87 8.32 -6.11
CA GLY A 72 16.15 9.44 -5.21
C GLY A 72 14.91 10.08 -4.58
N PHE A 73 13.77 9.42 -4.58
CA PHE A 73 12.45 9.82 -4.08
C PHE A 73 12.15 11.33 -4.22
N ASN A 74 11.18 11.69 -5.06
CA ASN A 74 10.82 13.08 -5.40
C ASN A 74 11.98 13.93 -5.99
N ASN A 75 13.01 13.29 -6.49
CA ASN A 75 14.11 13.97 -7.18
C ASN A 75 14.00 13.76 -8.69
N LYS A 76 13.35 14.71 -9.38
CA LYS A 76 13.10 14.63 -10.83
C LYS A 76 14.36 14.43 -11.68
N VAL A 77 15.48 15.06 -11.30
CA VAL A 77 16.75 14.95 -12.05
C VAL A 77 17.30 13.54 -11.92
N LYS A 78 17.36 13.02 -10.70
CA LYS A 78 17.87 11.68 -10.42
C LYS A 78 17.00 10.61 -11.06
N LEU A 79 15.69 10.75 -10.92
CA LEU A 79 14.68 9.89 -11.54
C LEU A 79 14.86 9.81 -13.07
N ASN A 80 14.92 10.97 -13.75
CA ASN A 80 15.09 11.03 -15.19
C ASN A 80 16.42 10.42 -15.66
N ASN A 81 17.51 10.66 -14.94
CA ASN A 81 18.80 10.06 -15.25
C ASN A 81 18.76 8.53 -15.10
N ALA A 82 18.12 8.03 -14.03
CA ALA A 82 17.93 6.60 -13.82
C ALA A 82 17.11 5.94 -14.93
N ILE A 83 15.99 6.56 -15.35
CA ILE A 83 15.17 6.06 -16.45
C ILE A 83 15.94 6.07 -17.78
N LYS A 84 16.66 7.15 -18.09
CA LYS A 84 17.48 7.24 -19.30
C LYS A 84 18.58 6.18 -19.35
N ASP A 85 19.22 5.92 -18.23
CA ASP A 85 20.25 4.87 -18.14
C ASP A 85 19.64 3.48 -18.37
N LEU A 86 18.53 3.13 -17.71
CA LEU A 86 17.83 1.87 -17.95
C LEU A 86 17.40 1.74 -19.42
N ARG A 87 16.86 2.81 -20.01
CA ARG A 87 16.43 2.84 -21.40
C ARG A 87 17.59 2.62 -22.37
N SER A 88 18.77 3.21 -22.08
CA SER A 88 19.99 3.04 -22.92
C SER A 88 20.50 1.61 -22.96
N GLN A 89 20.17 0.80 -21.93
CA GLN A 89 20.48 -0.61 -21.84
C GLN A 89 19.42 -1.50 -22.55
N GLY A 90 18.45 -0.90 -23.24
CA GLY A 90 17.37 -1.58 -23.94
C GLY A 90 16.25 -2.10 -23.05
N ILE A 91 16.18 -1.66 -21.78
CA ILE A 91 15.15 -2.10 -20.85
C ILE A 91 13.82 -1.43 -21.22
N LYS A 92 12.77 -2.25 -21.34
CA LYS A 92 11.41 -1.84 -21.72
C LYS A 92 10.39 -2.02 -20.61
N VAL A 93 10.73 -2.73 -19.54
CA VAL A 93 9.89 -2.94 -18.37
C VAL A 93 10.66 -2.49 -17.14
N ILE A 94 10.07 -1.62 -16.34
CA ILE A 94 10.65 -1.07 -15.11
C ILE A 94 9.66 -1.28 -13.96
N ILE A 95 10.09 -1.94 -12.90
CA ILE A 95 9.39 -2.01 -11.61
C ILE A 95 9.66 -0.70 -10.87
N GLY A 96 8.60 0.03 -10.56
CA GLY A 96 8.64 1.40 -10.05
C GLY A 96 8.02 2.39 -11.05
N PRO A 97 8.00 3.68 -10.73
CA PRO A 97 8.38 4.25 -9.45
C PRO A 97 7.41 3.87 -8.32
N ILE A 98 7.85 4.07 -7.06
CA ILE A 98 7.02 3.79 -5.87
C ILE A 98 6.10 4.97 -5.58
N ALA A 99 6.60 6.19 -5.71
CA ALA A 99 5.86 7.40 -5.41
C ALA A 99 5.00 7.85 -6.60
N PHE A 100 3.73 8.19 -6.33
CA PHE A 100 2.82 8.66 -7.39
C PHE A 100 3.25 10.02 -7.96
N GLU A 101 3.93 10.85 -7.17
CA GLU A 101 4.49 12.15 -7.59
C GLU A 101 5.52 12.02 -8.73
N GLU A 102 6.07 10.82 -8.90
CA GLU A 102 7.04 10.50 -9.94
C GLU A 102 6.36 10.09 -11.28
N PHE A 103 5.04 9.88 -11.27
CA PHE A 103 4.30 9.41 -12.47
C PHE A 103 4.34 10.38 -13.64
N ASP A 104 4.30 11.69 -13.38
CA ASP A 104 4.36 12.69 -14.45
C ASP A 104 5.68 12.65 -15.22
N GLU A 105 6.77 12.25 -14.57
CA GLU A 105 8.04 12.03 -15.24
C GLU A 105 8.06 10.68 -15.98
N ALA A 106 7.55 9.61 -15.38
CA ALA A 106 7.47 8.28 -15.98
C ALA A 106 6.58 8.26 -17.25
N LYS A 107 5.45 8.98 -17.23
CA LYS A 107 4.52 9.11 -18.38
C LYS A 107 5.18 9.64 -19.66
N LYS A 108 6.29 10.37 -19.56
CA LYS A 108 7.02 10.93 -20.73
C LYS A 108 7.74 9.85 -21.56
N TYR A 109 7.91 8.65 -21.01
CA TYR A 109 8.64 7.55 -21.63
C TYR A 109 7.69 6.48 -22.20
N ASN A 110 6.97 6.82 -23.26
CA ASN A 110 5.93 5.96 -23.86
C ASN A 110 6.42 4.62 -24.41
N ASP A 111 7.73 4.45 -24.56
CA ASP A 111 8.38 3.22 -25.02
C ASP A 111 8.81 2.28 -23.87
N ILE A 112 8.47 2.65 -22.63
CA ILE A 112 8.74 1.88 -21.41
C ILE A 112 7.43 1.63 -20.67
N VAL A 113 7.23 0.39 -20.20
CA VAL A 113 6.13 0.03 -19.31
C VAL A 113 6.64 0.08 -17.87
N PHE A 114 5.97 0.85 -17.03
CA PHE A 114 6.26 0.96 -15.61
C PHE A 114 5.26 0.13 -14.80
N ILE A 115 5.75 -0.74 -13.94
CA ILE A 115 4.95 -1.51 -12.97
C ILE A 115 5.14 -0.82 -11.61
N SER A 116 4.23 0.10 -11.30
CA SER A 116 4.31 0.88 -10.07
C SER A 116 3.71 0.14 -8.88
N LEU A 117 4.39 0.21 -7.74
CA LEU A 117 3.92 -0.30 -6.45
C LEU A 117 3.14 0.77 -5.65
N SER A 118 2.88 1.93 -6.26
CA SER A 118 2.08 2.98 -5.63
C SER A 118 0.67 2.49 -5.31
N ASN A 119 0.16 2.91 -4.18
CA ASN A 119 -1.24 2.71 -3.77
C ASN A 119 -2.21 3.71 -4.44
N ILE A 120 -1.70 4.63 -5.25
CA ILE A 120 -2.47 5.58 -6.04
C ILE A 120 -2.45 5.16 -7.49
N ASN A 121 -3.64 4.98 -8.07
CA ASN A 121 -3.78 4.61 -9.47
C ASN A 121 -3.57 5.84 -10.35
N PRO A 122 -2.67 5.81 -11.35
CA PRO A 122 -2.50 6.92 -12.28
C PRO A 122 -3.73 7.00 -13.19
N GLU A 123 -4.48 8.08 -13.11
CA GLU A 123 -5.57 8.31 -14.06
C GLU A 123 -4.98 8.50 -15.46
N PHE A 124 -5.56 7.80 -16.46
CA PHE A 124 -5.23 7.97 -17.90
C PHE A 124 -3.75 7.80 -18.25
N SER A 125 -3.10 6.75 -17.78
CA SER A 125 -1.76 6.40 -18.22
C SER A 125 -1.77 5.15 -19.10
N ASN A 126 -1.10 5.22 -20.25
CA ASN A 126 -0.99 4.09 -21.18
C ASN A 126 0.25 3.21 -20.89
N ASN A 127 1.18 3.70 -20.09
CA ASN A 127 2.47 3.05 -19.85
C ASN A 127 2.77 2.81 -18.37
N ILE A 128 1.85 3.11 -17.44
CA ILE A 128 2.00 2.83 -16.00
C ILE A 128 0.90 1.88 -15.56
N ILE A 129 1.29 0.73 -15.04
CA ILE A 129 0.42 -0.27 -14.42
C ILE A 129 0.63 -0.19 -12.91
N SER A 130 -0.39 0.22 -12.16
CA SER A 130 -0.31 0.21 -10.70
C SER A 130 -0.73 -1.15 -10.17
N VAL A 131 0.15 -1.77 -9.38
CA VAL A 131 -0.08 -3.05 -8.69
C VAL A 131 -0.14 -2.89 -7.18
N GLY A 132 0.01 -1.67 -6.68
CA GLY A 132 -0.17 -1.35 -5.27
C GLY A 132 -1.63 -1.49 -4.83
N VAL A 133 -1.81 -1.76 -3.54
CA VAL A 133 -3.16 -1.86 -2.95
C VAL A 133 -3.73 -0.45 -2.79
N SER A 134 -4.66 -0.08 -3.66
CA SER A 134 -5.29 1.24 -3.64
C SER A 134 -6.28 1.39 -2.47
N LEU A 135 -6.57 2.64 -2.08
CA LEU A 135 -7.59 2.94 -1.07
C LEU A 135 -8.97 2.40 -1.49
N GLU A 136 -9.31 2.49 -2.77
CA GLU A 136 -10.58 1.94 -3.29
C GLU A 136 -10.65 0.43 -3.12
N SER A 137 -9.56 -0.29 -3.42
CA SER A 137 -9.49 -1.74 -3.25
C SER A 137 -9.64 -2.14 -1.77
N GLN A 138 -8.98 -1.42 -0.87
CA GLN A 138 -9.10 -1.63 0.58
C GLN A 138 -10.52 -1.37 1.06
N LEU A 139 -11.11 -0.24 0.66
CA LEU A 139 -12.49 0.10 1.02
C LEU A 139 -13.49 -0.92 0.50
N THR A 140 -13.33 -1.42 -0.73
CA THR A 140 -14.17 -2.48 -1.29
C THR A 140 -14.15 -3.70 -0.38
N SER A 141 -12.98 -4.19 -0.04
CA SER A 141 -12.81 -5.37 0.83
C SER A 141 -13.41 -5.14 2.23
N LEU A 142 -13.23 -3.94 2.81
CA LEU A 142 -13.80 -3.59 4.11
C LEU A 142 -15.33 -3.51 4.07
N PHE A 143 -15.92 -2.94 3.02
CA PHE A 143 -17.37 -2.88 2.87
C PHE A 143 -18.00 -4.25 2.66
N ASP A 144 -17.36 -5.13 1.89
CA ASP A 144 -17.80 -6.51 1.75
C ASP A 144 -17.75 -7.26 3.10
N PHE A 145 -16.69 -7.04 3.89
CA PHE A 145 -16.59 -7.59 5.25
C PHE A 145 -17.70 -7.06 6.17
N ILE A 146 -17.90 -5.74 6.22
CA ILE A 146 -18.96 -5.09 7.02
C ILE A 146 -20.34 -5.64 6.66
N LYS A 147 -20.62 -5.82 5.36
CA LYS A 147 -21.85 -6.41 4.86
C LYS A 147 -22.03 -7.87 5.29
N LYS A 148 -20.94 -8.67 5.19
CA LYS A 148 -20.92 -10.06 5.65
C LYS A 148 -21.21 -10.16 7.15
N GLU A 149 -20.62 -9.25 7.95
CA GLU A 149 -20.85 -9.14 9.40
C GLU A 149 -22.18 -8.48 9.77
N LYS A 150 -23.03 -8.16 8.79
CA LYS A 150 -24.37 -7.56 8.96
C LYS A 150 -24.38 -6.25 9.76
N LYS A 151 -23.29 -5.47 9.69
CA LYS A 151 -23.22 -4.15 10.32
C LYS A 151 -24.13 -3.17 9.60
N LYS A 152 -24.83 -2.34 10.37
CA LYS A 152 -25.88 -1.45 9.83
C LYS A 152 -25.49 0.01 9.78
N LYS A 153 -24.58 0.43 10.66
CA LYS A 153 -24.20 1.84 10.81
C LYS A 153 -22.68 1.94 10.96
N THR A 154 -22.00 2.32 9.88
CA THR A 154 -20.56 2.45 9.86
C THR A 154 -20.15 3.93 9.92
N VAL A 155 -19.14 4.23 10.71
CA VAL A 155 -18.45 5.52 10.69
C VAL A 155 -17.08 5.33 10.03
N ILE A 156 -16.77 6.16 9.03
CA ILE A 156 -15.43 6.24 8.46
C ILE A 156 -14.74 7.46 9.05
N MET A 157 -13.63 7.23 9.73
CA MET A 157 -12.84 8.26 10.42
C MET A 157 -11.52 8.49 9.69
N PHE A 158 -11.14 9.75 9.51
CA PHE A 158 -9.84 10.13 8.95
C PHE A 158 -9.42 11.52 9.44
N PRO A 159 -8.10 11.82 9.50
CA PRO A 159 -7.61 13.09 10.03
C PRO A 159 -7.83 14.24 9.04
N LYS A 160 -7.99 15.45 9.59
CA LYS A 160 -7.97 16.71 8.84
C LYS A 160 -6.54 17.01 8.43
N ASN A 161 -6.15 16.57 7.22
CA ASN A 161 -4.83 16.78 6.64
C ASN A 161 -4.93 16.96 5.12
N GLN A 162 -3.81 17.03 4.45
CA GLN A 162 -3.72 17.20 2.97
C GLN A 162 -4.41 16.10 2.15
N TYR A 163 -4.72 14.95 2.74
CA TYR A 163 -5.38 13.82 2.06
C TYR A 163 -6.90 13.81 2.28
N GLU A 164 -7.45 14.72 3.08
CA GLU A 164 -8.88 14.75 3.44
C GLU A 164 -9.80 14.75 2.20
N ASP A 165 -9.53 15.63 1.24
CA ASP A 165 -10.37 15.73 0.04
C ASP A 165 -10.23 14.52 -0.88
N PHE A 166 -9.03 13.97 -1.01
CA PHE A 166 -8.78 12.72 -1.73
C PHE A 166 -9.57 11.56 -1.11
N ILE A 167 -9.52 11.39 0.21
CA ILE A 167 -10.26 10.33 0.91
C ILE A 167 -11.77 10.51 0.71
N LYS A 168 -12.29 11.73 0.85
CA LYS A 168 -13.73 12.03 0.65
C LYS A 168 -14.17 11.69 -0.78
N GLU A 169 -13.37 12.03 -1.79
CA GLU A 169 -13.67 11.70 -3.19
C GLU A 169 -13.78 10.18 -3.39
N LYS A 170 -12.82 9.42 -2.85
CA LYS A 170 -12.82 7.97 -2.97
C LYS A 170 -14.03 7.32 -2.26
N ILE A 171 -14.40 7.79 -1.07
CA ILE A 171 -15.58 7.32 -0.34
C ILE A 171 -16.87 7.58 -1.11
N ARG A 172 -17.03 8.75 -1.73
CA ARG A 172 -18.23 9.13 -2.49
C ARG A 172 -18.55 8.15 -3.63
N LYS A 173 -17.54 7.52 -4.24
CA LYS A 173 -17.71 6.54 -5.32
C LYS A 173 -18.53 5.32 -4.90
N PHE A 174 -18.58 4.99 -3.62
CA PHE A 174 -19.29 3.82 -3.11
C PHE A 174 -20.79 4.02 -2.87
N ASN A 175 -21.32 5.26 -2.92
CA ASN A 175 -22.74 5.59 -2.78
C ASN A 175 -23.50 4.83 -1.67
N LEU A 176 -22.96 4.84 -0.46
CA LEU A 176 -23.43 4.02 0.67
C LEU A 176 -24.34 4.83 1.61
N ASN A 177 -25.62 4.47 1.68
CA ASN A 177 -26.64 5.20 2.44
C ASN A 177 -26.49 5.14 3.96
N ASN A 178 -25.71 4.21 4.51
CA ASN A 178 -25.59 3.95 5.95
C ASN A 178 -24.19 4.25 6.51
N ILE A 179 -23.41 5.03 5.79
CA ILE A 179 -22.05 5.40 6.20
C ILE A 179 -22.01 6.88 6.52
N LYS A 180 -21.46 7.19 7.70
CA LYS A 180 -21.12 8.56 8.10
C LYS A 180 -19.61 8.74 8.02
N THR A 181 -19.18 9.86 7.50
CA THR A 181 -17.79 10.29 7.57
C THR A 181 -17.58 11.20 8.77
N PHE A 182 -16.47 11.04 9.46
CA PHE A 182 -16.06 11.88 10.57
C PHE A 182 -14.58 12.25 10.40
N THR A 183 -14.31 13.55 10.32
CA THR A 183 -12.94 14.07 10.25
C THR A 183 -12.52 14.58 11.61
N TYR A 184 -11.32 14.22 12.05
CA TYR A 184 -10.78 14.60 13.35
C TYR A 184 -9.46 15.36 13.24
N SER A 185 -9.15 16.13 14.26
CA SER A 185 -7.86 16.81 14.38
C SER A 185 -6.76 15.79 14.67
N PRO A 186 -5.62 15.81 13.94
CA PRO A 186 -4.48 14.97 14.29
C PRO A 186 -3.78 15.39 15.60
N ASN A 187 -4.16 16.55 16.19
CA ASN A 187 -3.65 17.00 17.49
C ASN A 187 -4.32 16.22 18.62
N PRO A 188 -3.57 15.43 19.43
CA PRO A 188 -4.12 14.64 20.52
C PRO A 188 -4.91 15.43 21.56
N GLU A 189 -4.55 16.69 21.82
CA GLU A 189 -5.25 17.54 22.78
C GLU A 189 -6.70 17.83 22.39
N VAL A 190 -6.99 17.88 21.10
CA VAL A 190 -8.33 18.16 20.56
C VAL A 190 -9.08 16.88 20.27
N LEU A 191 -8.36 15.85 19.84
CA LEU A 191 -8.87 14.57 19.36
C LEU A 191 -9.83 13.91 20.37
N THR A 192 -9.42 13.78 21.64
CA THR A 192 -10.26 13.16 22.68
C THR A 192 -11.64 13.83 22.78
N GLY A 193 -11.68 15.16 22.79
CA GLY A 193 -12.95 15.91 22.83
C GLY A 193 -13.81 15.73 21.58
N GLU A 194 -13.20 15.54 20.40
CA GLU A 194 -13.91 15.25 19.15
C GLU A 194 -14.50 13.82 19.16
N ILE A 195 -13.76 12.82 19.68
CA ILE A 195 -14.24 11.44 19.85
C ILE A 195 -15.35 11.37 20.91
N GLU A 196 -15.22 12.08 22.01
CA GLU A 196 -16.28 12.19 23.03
C GLU A 196 -17.60 12.72 22.44
N LYS A 197 -17.52 13.75 21.59
CA LYS A 197 -18.70 14.29 20.87
C LYS A 197 -19.28 13.26 19.90
N LEU A 198 -18.45 12.57 19.11
CA LEU A 198 -18.89 11.55 18.16
C LEU A 198 -19.66 10.42 18.87
N THR A 199 -19.16 9.99 20.03
CA THR A 199 -19.69 8.88 20.83
C THR A 199 -20.78 9.30 21.83
N ASN A 200 -21.13 10.59 21.94
CA ASN A 200 -21.98 11.14 22.99
C ASN A 200 -21.53 10.75 24.41
N TYR A 201 -20.22 10.67 24.63
CA TYR A 201 -19.61 10.18 25.87
C TYR A 201 -20.15 10.89 27.10
N SER A 202 -20.20 12.23 27.11
CA SER A 202 -20.66 13.03 28.24
C SER A 202 -22.12 12.68 28.64
N GLN A 203 -23.01 12.46 27.64
CA GLN A 203 -24.40 12.08 27.93
C GLN A 203 -24.46 10.65 28.46
N ARG A 204 -23.71 9.72 27.89
CA ARG A 204 -23.65 8.32 28.32
C ARG A 204 -23.05 8.18 29.72
N LYS A 205 -22.07 9.01 30.07
CA LYS A 205 -21.51 9.11 31.42
C LYS A 205 -22.52 9.64 32.42
N ARG A 206 -23.26 10.70 32.04
CA ARG A 206 -24.35 11.22 32.85
C ARG A 206 -25.44 10.16 33.09
N ASN A 207 -25.82 9.43 32.06
CA ASN A 207 -26.81 8.34 32.17
C ASN A 207 -26.36 7.29 33.21
N LEU A 208 -25.09 6.91 33.19
CA LEU A 208 -24.51 5.96 34.15
C LEU A 208 -24.57 6.52 35.56
N THR A 209 -24.19 7.79 35.78
CA THR A 209 -24.24 8.43 37.09
C THR A 209 -25.65 8.49 37.64
N LEU A 210 -26.62 8.90 36.81
CA LEU A 210 -28.03 8.93 37.21
C LEU A 210 -28.55 7.52 37.54
N ARG A 211 -28.15 6.52 36.76
CA ARG A 211 -28.59 5.14 37.00
C ARG A 211 -27.99 4.57 38.29
N LYS A 212 -26.74 4.86 38.63
CA LYS A 212 -26.12 4.47 39.91
C LYS A 212 -26.87 5.07 41.09
N LYS A 213 -27.14 6.38 41.05
CA LYS A 213 -27.90 7.07 42.10
C LYS A 213 -29.26 6.45 42.41
N MET A 214 -29.92 5.80 41.42
CA MET A 214 -31.21 5.16 41.65
C MET A 214 -31.12 3.91 42.54
N PHE A 215 -29.90 3.36 42.74
CA PHE A 215 -29.65 2.13 43.50
C PHE A 215 -28.80 2.36 44.74
N GLU A 216 -28.10 3.52 44.88
CA GLU A 216 -27.19 3.83 46.00
C GLU A 216 -27.88 3.74 47.39
N ASP A 217 -29.14 4.16 47.50
CA ASP A 217 -29.90 4.19 48.76
C ASP A 217 -30.78 2.94 48.99
N LYS A 218 -30.61 1.88 48.18
CA LYS A 218 -31.43 0.68 48.25
C LYS A 218 -30.67 -0.47 48.87
N GLU A 219 -31.28 -1.12 49.86
CA GLU A 219 -30.67 -2.21 50.61
C GLU A 219 -31.10 -3.63 50.12
N ASP A 220 -31.99 -3.73 49.13
CA ASP A 220 -32.39 -4.99 48.58
C ASP A 220 -31.31 -5.64 47.74
N GLU A 221 -31.23 -6.96 47.79
CA GLU A 221 -30.14 -7.76 47.13
C GLU A 221 -30.09 -7.53 45.60
N GLN A 222 -31.25 -7.29 44.95
CA GLN A 222 -31.27 -7.04 43.51
C GLN A 222 -30.68 -5.67 43.15
N SER A 223 -30.97 -4.67 43.95
CA SER A 223 -30.39 -3.32 43.77
C SER A 223 -28.89 -3.29 44.00
N ILE A 224 -28.41 -4.00 45.01
CA ILE A 224 -26.97 -4.15 45.29
C ILE A 224 -26.26 -4.79 44.09
N LYS A 225 -26.77 -5.92 43.57
CA LYS A 225 -26.21 -6.59 42.39
C LYS A 225 -26.24 -5.71 41.12
N GLN A 226 -27.27 -4.87 40.97
CA GLN A 226 -27.35 -3.93 39.85
C GLN A 226 -26.32 -2.81 40.01
N LEU A 227 -26.12 -2.28 41.21
CA LEU A 227 -25.10 -1.28 41.47
C LEU A 227 -23.70 -1.82 41.17
N GLU A 228 -23.35 -3.00 41.64
CA GLU A 228 -22.08 -3.66 41.36
C GLU A 228 -21.80 -3.81 39.85
N ARG A 229 -22.82 -4.18 39.05
CA ARG A 229 -22.71 -4.25 37.61
C ARG A 229 -22.46 -2.87 36.98
N LEU A 230 -23.16 -1.83 37.44
CA LEU A 230 -23.01 -0.47 36.95
C LEU A 230 -21.64 0.12 37.33
N GLU A 231 -21.06 -0.30 38.44
CA GLU A 231 -19.72 0.15 38.87
C GLU A 231 -18.60 -0.32 37.92
N GLN A 232 -18.79 -1.44 37.25
CA GLN A 232 -17.87 -1.97 36.24
C GLN A 232 -17.94 -1.24 34.90
N LEU A 233 -18.92 -0.34 34.70
CA LEU A 233 -19.11 0.38 33.45
C LEU A 233 -18.51 1.77 33.50
N TYR A 234 -17.96 2.22 32.39
CA TYR A 234 -17.48 3.60 32.19
C TYR A 234 -18.60 4.53 31.70
N THR A 235 -19.57 4.01 30.94
CA THR A 235 -20.70 4.75 30.38
C THR A 235 -21.92 3.83 30.28
N LEU A 236 -23.14 4.43 30.16
CA LEU A 236 -24.39 3.69 29.97
C LEU A 236 -25.09 4.14 28.69
N GLY A 237 -25.48 3.15 27.86
CA GLY A 237 -26.07 3.33 26.55
C GLY A 237 -25.09 3.08 25.40
N ASP A 238 -25.64 2.82 24.23
CA ASP A 238 -24.85 2.47 23.03
C ASP A 238 -24.39 3.71 22.26
N VAL A 239 -23.32 3.55 21.51
CA VAL A 239 -22.94 4.50 20.46
C VAL A 239 -23.87 4.37 19.26
N ASN A 240 -24.00 5.44 18.46
CA ASN A 240 -24.91 5.42 17.30
C ASN A 240 -24.29 4.79 16.04
N PHE A 241 -23.37 3.87 16.22
CA PHE A 241 -22.75 3.06 15.14
C PHE A 241 -22.31 1.70 15.68
N ASP A 242 -22.20 0.73 14.80
CA ASP A 242 -21.84 -0.66 15.13
C ASP A 242 -20.54 -1.10 14.47
N SER A 243 -19.93 -0.23 13.66
CA SER A 243 -18.64 -0.45 13.06
C SER A 243 -17.91 0.86 12.76
N VAL A 244 -16.59 0.80 12.79
CA VAL A 244 -15.70 1.95 12.49
C VAL A 244 -14.64 1.51 11.50
N ILE A 245 -14.41 2.32 10.47
CA ILE A 245 -13.24 2.25 9.58
C ILE A 245 -12.38 3.46 9.88
N ILE A 246 -11.10 3.26 10.18
CA ILE A 246 -10.14 4.34 10.38
C ILE A 246 -9.18 4.35 9.21
N ILE A 247 -9.09 5.49 8.49
CA ILE A 247 -8.16 5.71 7.38
C ILE A 247 -7.11 6.69 7.88
N ASP A 248 -6.03 6.16 8.44
CA ASP A 248 -4.94 6.96 9.01
C ASP A 248 -3.67 6.12 9.10
N PHE A 249 -2.54 6.73 9.45
CA PHE A 249 -1.25 6.04 9.62
C PHE A 249 -0.35 6.75 10.65
N GLY A 250 0.69 6.07 11.08
CA GLY A 250 1.71 6.64 11.96
C GLY A 250 1.20 7.00 13.35
N ASN A 251 1.69 8.11 13.89
CA ASN A 251 1.36 8.55 15.25
C ASN A 251 -0.09 9.03 15.40
N SER A 252 -0.67 9.60 14.34
CA SER A 252 -2.07 10.01 14.34
C SER A 252 -3.00 8.80 14.53
N LEU A 253 -2.75 7.70 13.81
CA LEU A 253 -3.50 6.46 13.98
C LEU A 253 -3.37 5.91 15.41
N LYS A 254 -2.17 5.93 15.99
CA LYS A 254 -1.97 5.50 17.39
C LYS A 254 -2.82 6.33 18.35
N SER A 255 -2.84 7.65 18.16
CA SER A 255 -3.62 8.55 19.01
C SER A 255 -5.12 8.28 18.95
N VAL A 256 -5.67 8.06 17.75
CA VAL A 256 -7.12 7.80 17.60
C VAL A 256 -7.54 6.43 18.14
N LEU A 257 -6.64 5.43 18.09
CA LEU A 257 -6.92 4.10 18.65
C LEU A 257 -6.89 4.08 20.19
N THR A 258 -6.28 5.08 20.82
CA THR A 258 -6.17 5.17 22.29
C THR A 258 -7.12 6.22 22.90
N SER A 259 -7.86 6.94 22.07
CA SER A 259 -8.87 7.92 22.49
C SER A 259 -10.24 7.30 22.60
#